data_a56d8a65786ba0aef14e2f43f9c5c7bc
#
_entry.id   a56d8a65786ba0aef14e2f43f9c5c7bc
#
_cell.length_a   1.000
_cell.length_b   1.000
_cell.length_c   1.000
_cell.angle_alpha   90.00
_cell.angle_beta   90.00
_cell.angle_gamma   90.00
#
_symmetry.space_group_name_H-M   'P 1'
#
loop_
_entity.id
_entity.type
_entity.pdbx_description
1 polymer ?
#
loop_
_entity_poly.entity_id
_entity_poly.type
_entity_poly.pdbx_seq_one_letter_code
_entity_poly.pdbx_strand_id
1 'polypeptide(L)'
;MLIAIIAITLSVAVMITATALISGFKSEISHKIFGFWGHIHVTSYETENSVETIPININQNFYTGYKEAVKLADIERTPYRKREGFSTLIRGEHEATTHGGVRNVQMFANKAGIIKAKDQLEGIVLKGVGSDYDWSFMERHLVEGEILDLTDSTESRDILISESTAKRLKLKVSDKFTVHFVESGNRIQRLFKVKGIYKTGLEEYDKKFAIIDIRRIQQLNGWSEEEVSGFEVFLDDIRDLDVFDEYIYFHVLGPDLMCQSIKDVYPGIFNWLNLQDVNERLILILMIIVSIVNMTTALMILILERTNMIGVLKALGSPSVSIRKIFLYHAAYIIGIGLLLGNILGLGICFIQQKFGLIQLPEESYYVSIAPVEINLWTILLLNLGTFLITLMILIIPSYLVTRIDPVKAIRFK
;
A
#
# COMPACT_ATOMS: atom_id res chain seq x y z
N MET A 1 -13.49 -18.23 -34.07
CA MET A 1 -12.28 -18.59 -33.31
C MET A 1 -11.41 -17.36 -32.97
N LEU A 2 -10.97 -16.59 -33.97
CA LEU A 2 -10.12 -15.42 -33.75
C LEU A 2 -10.72 -14.42 -32.75
N ILE A 3 -12.01 -14.10 -32.86
CA ILE A 3 -12.73 -13.20 -31.97
C ILE A 3 -12.67 -13.67 -30.51
N ALA A 4 -12.83 -14.98 -30.28
CA ALA A 4 -12.76 -15.54 -28.93
C ALA A 4 -11.34 -15.41 -28.33
N ILE A 5 -10.29 -15.67 -29.13
CA ILE A 5 -8.90 -15.50 -28.69
C ILE A 5 -8.65 -14.05 -28.36
N ILE A 6 -9.05 -13.10 -29.22
CA ILE A 6 -8.87 -11.66 -28.98
C ILE A 6 -9.61 -11.22 -27.71
N ALA A 7 -10.86 -11.69 -27.51
CA ALA A 7 -11.65 -11.33 -26.34
C ALA A 7 -11.01 -11.82 -25.02
N ILE A 8 -10.52 -13.06 -24.99
CA ILE A 8 -9.80 -13.59 -23.83
C ILE A 8 -8.49 -12.85 -23.62
N THR A 9 -7.73 -12.62 -24.67
CA THR A 9 -6.48 -11.84 -24.65
C THR A 9 -6.72 -10.49 -24.02
N LEU A 10 -7.72 -9.75 -24.47
CA LEU A 10 -8.04 -8.42 -23.94
C LEU A 10 -8.48 -8.48 -22.48
N SER A 11 -9.37 -9.43 -22.14
CA SER A 11 -9.83 -9.58 -20.75
C SER A 11 -8.69 -9.87 -19.79
N VAL A 12 -7.79 -10.78 -20.16
CA VAL A 12 -6.63 -11.14 -19.32
C VAL A 12 -5.64 -9.98 -19.24
N ALA A 13 -5.38 -9.28 -20.33
CA ALA A 13 -4.51 -8.11 -20.34
C ALA A 13 -5.05 -7.01 -19.40
N VAL A 14 -6.35 -6.73 -19.45
CA VAL A 14 -7.00 -5.77 -18.54
C VAL A 14 -6.91 -6.23 -17.09
N MET A 15 -7.16 -7.51 -16.79
CA MET A 15 -7.03 -8.05 -15.44
C MET A 15 -5.61 -7.86 -14.90
N ILE A 16 -4.58 -8.24 -15.65
CA ILE A 16 -3.18 -8.12 -15.25
C ILE A 16 -2.82 -6.63 -15.02
N THR A 17 -3.18 -5.77 -15.97
CA THR A 17 -2.85 -4.34 -15.87
C THR A 17 -3.56 -3.67 -14.69
N ALA A 18 -4.85 -3.97 -14.47
CA ALA A 18 -5.60 -3.42 -13.35
C ALA A 18 -5.02 -3.87 -12.00
N THR A 19 -4.77 -5.17 -11.83
CA THR A 19 -4.16 -5.70 -10.60
C THR A 19 -2.78 -5.09 -10.36
N ALA A 20 -1.92 -5.03 -11.39
CA ALA A 20 -0.58 -4.49 -11.26
C ALA A 20 -0.56 -2.99 -10.90
N LEU A 21 -1.49 -2.20 -11.47
CA LEU A 21 -1.65 -0.79 -11.14
C LEU A 21 -2.18 -0.60 -9.71
N ILE A 22 -3.24 -1.32 -9.31
CA ILE A 22 -3.83 -1.16 -7.97
C ILE A 22 -2.85 -1.62 -6.89
N SER A 23 -2.17 -2.75 -7.07
CA SER A 23 -1.12 -3.21 -6.16
C SER A 23 0.01 -2.19 -6.06
N GLY A 24 0.48 -1.65 -7.20
CA GLY A 24 1.52 -0.63 -7.23
C GLY A 24 1.12 0.64 -6.50
N PHE A 25 -0.13 1.09 -6.67
CA PHE A 25 -0.67 2.23 -5.92
C PHE A 25 -0.65 2.01 -4.41
N LYS A 26 -1.16 0.87 -3.97
CA LYS A 26 -1.21 0.54 -2.54
C LYS A 26 0.17 0.47 -1.94
N SER A 27 1.08 -0.20 -2.62
CA SER A 27 2.48 -0.36 -2.19
C SER A 27 3.17 1.00 -2.08
N GLU A 28 3.12 1.83 -3.12
CA GLU A 28 3.82 3.12 -3.16
C GLU A 28 3.28 4.11 -2.12
N ILE A 29 1.95 4.24 -1.99
CA ILE A 29 1.35 5.14 -1.01
C ILE A 29 1.62 4.66 0.40
N SER A 30 1.49 3.37 0.66
CA SER A 30 1.80 2.79 1.96
C SER A 30 3.26 3.03 2.33
N HIS A 31 4.21 2.79 1.42
CA HIS A 31 5.63 3.05 1.65
C HIS A 31 5.93 4.51 1.99
N LYS A 32 5.27 5.46 1.32
CA LYS A 32 5.43 6.89 1.61
C LYS A 32 4.92 7.26 2.99
N ILE A 33 3.71 6.81 3.34
CA ILE A 33 3.09 7.11 4.63
C ILE A 33 3.92 6.52 5.76
N PHE A 34 4.24 5.22 5.69
CA PHE A 34 5.01 4.54 6.72
C PHE A 34 6.44 5.03 6.82
N GLY A 35 7.05 5.40 5.69
CA GLY A 35 8.41 5.93 5.68
C GLY A 35 8.53 7.27 6.41
N PHE A 36 7.48 8.09 6.39
CA PHE A 36 7.48 9.39 7.07
C PHE A 36 7.05 9.31 8.53
N TRP A 37 6.04 8.46 8.83
CA TRP A 37 5.35 8.43 10.14
C TRP A 37 5.61 7.17 10.97
N GLY A 38 6.21 6.14 10.39
CA GLY A 38 6.18 4.83 11.03
C GLY A 38 4.80 4.16 10.94
N HIS A 39 4.66 3.01 11.58
CA HIS A 39 3.45 2.20 11.53
C HIS A 39 2.55 2.44 12.76
N ILE A 40 3.18 2.61 13.93
CA ILE A 40 2.48 2.81 15.21
C ILE A 40 3.20 3.94 15.96
N HIS A 41 2.43 4.86 16.52
CA HIS A 41 2.91 5.90 17.41
C HIS A 41 2.62 5.53 18.85
N VAL A 42 3.61 5.68 19.71
CA VAL A 42 3.46 5.57 21.17
C VAL A 42 3.64 6.95 21.75
N THR A 43 2.61 7.44 22.45
CA THR A 43 2.58 8.79 23.08
C THR A 43 1.99 8.71 24.47
N SER A 44 2.02 9.82 25.21
CA SER A 44 1.28 9.92 26.49
C SER A 44 -0.22 9.87 26.23
N TYR A 45 -0.95 9.15 27.09
CA TYR A 45 -2.42 9.09 27.07
C TYR A 45 -3.06 10.49 27.21
N GLU A 46 -2.43 11.39 27.96
CA GLU A 46 -2.91 12.74 28.15
C GLU A 46 -2.75 13.64 26.93
N THR A 47 -1.89 13.26 25.96
CA THR A 47 -1.66 14.03 24.72
C THR A 47 -2.89 14.09 23.84
N GLU A 48 -3.77 13.08 23.87
CA GLU A 48 -4.99 13.06 23.05
C GLU A 48 -5.93 14.24 23.34
N ASN A 49 -5.94 14.71 24.59
CA ASN A 49 -6.79 15.79 25.06
C ASN A 49 -6.06 17.13 25.19
N SER A 50 -4.78 17.23 24.82
CA SER A 50 -3.94 18.41 24.98
C SER A 50 -3.62 19.07 23.64
N VAL A 51 -3.60 20.41 23.61
CA VAL A 51 -3.14 21.20 22.46
C VAL A 51 -1.61 21.14 22.34
N GLU A 52 -0.89 20.91 23.43
CA GLU A 52 0.55 20.75 23.48
C GLU A 52 0.90 19.29 23.79
N THR A 53 1.95 18.79 23.16
CA THR A 53 2.43 17.43 23.37
C THR A 53 2.98 17.28 24.79
N ILE A 54 2.48 16.31 25.54
CA ILE A 54 2.95 15.99 26.88
C ILE A 54 4.17 15.06 26.75
N PRO A 55 5.29 15.40 27.40
CA PRO A 55 6.51 14.62 27.26
C PRO A 55 6.39 13.27 27.96
N ILE A 56 7.07 12.27 27.39
CA ILE A 56 7.29 10.96 28.00
C ILE A 56 8.79 10.72 28.14
N ASN A 57 9.18 9.93 29.15
CA ASN A 57 10.58 9.63 29.37
C ASN A 57 11.08 8.60 28.35
N ILE A 58 12.31 8.80 27.82
CA ILE A 58 12.93 7.87 26.87
C ILE A 58 13.28 6.52 27.47
N ASN A 59 13.47 6.46 28.80
CA ASN A 59 13.83 5.25 29.52
C ASN A 59 12.62 4.30 29.67
N GLN A 60 12.10 3.84 28.56
CA GLN A 60 11.01 2.86 28.50
C GLN A 60 11.56 1.44 28.40
N ASN A 61 10.84 0.47 28.96
CA ASN A 61 11.23 -0.93 28.91
C ASN A 61 11.36 -1.51 27.50
N PHE A 62 10.68 -0.91 26.53
CA PHE A 62 10.68 -1.31 25.13
C PHE A 62 11.68 -0.52 24.27
N TYR A 63 12.24 0.57 24.80
CA TYR A 63 13.22 1.40 24.11
C TYR A 63 14.51 1.50 24.93
N THR A 64 15.57 0.89 24.44
CA THR A 64 16.88 0.83 25.12
C THR A 64 17.96 1.64 24.43
N GLY A 65 17.56 2.52 23.48
CA GLY A 65 18.48 3.31 22.67
C GLY A 65 18.97 2.60 21.42
N TYR A 66 19.71 3.32 20.60
CA TYR A 66 20.08 2.97 19.22
C TYR A 66 20.74 1.58 19.00
N LYS A 67 21.31 0.95 20.01
CA LYS A 67 22.01 -0.34 19.86
C LYS A 67 21.22 -1.57 20.35
N GLU A 68 20.11 -1.37 21.03
CA GLU A 68 19.32 -2.45 21.63
C GLU A 68 17.81 -2.21 21.50
N ALA A 69 17.36 -1.51 20.49
CA ALA A 69 15.94 -1.28 20.19
C ALA A 69 15.16 -2.57 19.87
N VAL A 70 15.31 -3.59 20.69
CA VAL A 70 15.07 -4.95 20.23
C VAL A 70 14.30 -5.83 21.21
N LYS A 71 13.80 -5.32 22.32
CA LYS A 71 12.84 -6.15 23.07
C LYS A 71 11.51 -6.31 22.34
N LEU A 72 11.14 -5.35 21.49
CA LEU A 72 9.99 -5.49 20.58
C LEU A 72 10.32 -6.38 19.37
N ALA A 73 11.57 -6.46 18.92
CA ALA A 73 11.98 -7.36 17.86
C ALA A 73 12.10 -8.84 18.31
N ASP A 74 12.25 -9.08 19.62
CA ASP A 74 12.15 -10.43 20.18
C ASP A 74 10.72 -11.03 20.11
N ILE A 75 9.74 -10.23 19.69
CA ILE A 75 8.39 -10.69 19.35
C ILE A 75 8.35 -11.36 17.97
N GLU A 76 9.50 -11.53 17.33
CA GLU A 76 9.59 -12.26 16.08
C GLU A 76 8.85 -13.60 16.17
N ARG A 77 7.70 -13.68 15.48
CA ARG A 77 6.94 -14.90 15.25
C ARG A 77 6.40 -15.63 16.51
N THR A 78 6.30 -14.96 17.62
CA THR A 78 5.58 -15.52 18.77
C THR A 78 4.09 -15.60 18.46
N PRO A 79 3.42 -16.74 18.68
CA PRO A 79 1.97 -16.80 18.53
C PRO A 79 1.32 -15.83 19.51
N TYR A 80 0.75 -14.78 18.97
CA TYR A 80 0.03 -13.76 19.72
C TYR A 80 -1.43 -14.20 19.93
N ARG A 81 -1.90 -14.19 21.18
CA ARG A 81 -3.30 -14.46 21.50
C ARG A 81 -4.11 -13.17 21.40
N LYS A 82 -4.84 -13.00 20.33
CA LYS A 82 -5.76 -11.88 20.14
C LYS A 82 -6.95 -12.02 21.11
N ARG A 83 -7.13 -11.05 22.03
CA ARG A 83 -8.38 -10.89 22.76
C ARG A 83 -9.33 -10.05 21.92
N GLU A 84 -10.35 -10.67 21.36
CA GLU A 84 -11.46 -9.92 20.76
C GLU A 84 -12.20 -9.16 21.87
N GLY A 85 -12.43 -7.89 21.63
CA GLY A 85 -12.99 -6.85 22.48
C GLY A 85 -13.91 -7.22 23.67
N PHE A 86 -14.24 -6.26 24.50
CA PHE A 86 -14.92 -6.40 25.81
C PHE A 86 -16.21 -7.25 25.81
N SER A 87 -16.84 -7.45 24.67
CA SER A 87 -18.02 -8.30 24.52
C SER A 87 -17.69 -9.78 24.33
N THR A 88 -16.43 -10.13 24.13
CA THR A 88 -15.95 -11.50 23.81
C THR A 88 -15.06 -12.10 24.89
N LEU A 89 -15.04 -11.55 26.08
CA LEU A 89 -14.38 -12.14 27.26
C LEU A 89 -14.79 -13.61 27.55
N ILE A 90 -15.74 -14.14 26.81
CA ILE A 90 -16.31 -15.50 26.95
C ILE A 90 -15.99 -16.39 25.76
N ARG A 91 -15.42 -15.89 24.64
CA ARG A 91 -15.12 -16.67 23.43
C ARG A 91 -13.64 -16.62 23.07
N GLY A 92 -12.91 -17.63 23.56
CA GLY A 92 -11.68 -18.17 22.98
C GLY A 92 -10.59 -17.19 22.53
N GLU A 93 -9.43 -17.36 23.12
CA GLU A 93 -8.20 -16.71 22.69
C GLU A 93 -7.83 -17.20 21.28
N HIS A 94 -7.81 -16.30 20.27
CA HIS A 94 -7.32 -16.62 18.94
C HIS A 94 -5.81 -16.37 18.87
N GLU A 95 -5.07 -17.39 18.44
CA GLU A 95 -3.65 -17.26 18.15
C GLU A 95 -3.49 -16.55 16.80
N ALA A 96 -2.87 -15.36 16.80
CA ALA A 96 -2.47 -14.66 15.57
C ALA A 96 -0.98 -14.93 15.31
N THR A 97 -0.66 -15.36 14.09
CA THR A 97 0.72 -15.48 13.62
C THR A 97 1.11 -14.24 12.85
N THR A 98 2.31 -13.71 13.10
CA THR A 98 2.86 -12.56 12.38
C THR A 98 3.69 -13.01 11.17
N HIS A 99 3.80 -12.14 10.15
CA HIS A 99 4.61 -12.35 8.96
C HIS A 99 6.04 -11.81 9.12
N GLY A 100 6.21 -10.84 10.02
CA GLY A 100 7.47 -10.22 10.38
C GLY A 100 7.49 -9.76 11.83
N GLY A 101 8.43 -8.90 12.17
CA GLY A 101 8.63 -8.34 13.49
C GLY A 101 8.65 -6.80 13.49
N VAL A 102 9.11 -6.23 14.60
CA VAL A 102 9.42 -4.80 14.69
C VAL A 102 10.81 -4.57 14.09
N ARG A 103 10.87 -3.75 13.04
CA ARG A 103 12.11 -3.42 12.33
C ARG A 103 12.93 -2.36 13.06
N ASN A 104 12.27 -1.31 13.54
CA ASN A 104 12.90 -0.19 14.21
C ASN A 104 11.93 0.51 15.15
N VAL A 105 12.46 1.10 16.22
CA VAL A 105 11.76 2.04 17.12
C VAL A 105 12.62 3.27 17.24
N GLN A 106 12.05 4.44 16.92
CA GLN A 106 12.77 5.71 16.98
C GLN A 106 11.98 6.76 17.76
N MET A 107 12.68 7.64 18.46
CA MET A 107 12.06 8.73 19.19
C MET A 107 11.74 9.91 18.29
N PHE A 108 10.71 10.65 18.65
CA PHE A 108 10.36 11.91 18.00
C PHE A 108 9.86 12.95 18.99
N ALA A 109 9.94 14.22 18.58
CA ALA A 109 9.27 15.31 19.24
C ALA A 109 8.61 16.24 18.20
N ASN A 110 7.43 16.76 18.51
CA ASN A 110 6.72 17.68 17.63
C ASN A 110 6.52 19.03 18.31
N LYS A 111 6.72 20.13 17.55
CA LYS A 111 6.39 21.49 18.01
C LYS A 111 5.78 22.29 16.87
N ALA A 112 4.60 22.83 17.07
CA ALA A 112 4.01 23.77 16.12
C ALA A 112 4.69 25.12 16.18
N GLY A 113 4.91 25.74 15.01
CA GLY A 113 5.52 27.05 14.89
C GLY A 113 5.00 27.80 13.66
N ILE A 114 5.40 29.06 13.53
CA ILE A 114 5.06 29.91 12.41
C ILE A 114 6.35 30.40 11.77
N ILE A 115 6.56 30.03 10.50
CA ILE A 115 7.66 30.56 9.72
C ILE A 115 7.30 32.00 9.27
N LYS A 116 8.23 32.91 9.50
CA LYS A 116 8.18 34.24 8.89
C LYS A 116 9.34 34.39 7.92
N ALA A 117 9.01 34.40 6.63
CA ALA A 117 9.98 34.65 5.56
C ALA A 117 9.53 35.83 4.72
N LYS A 118 10.29 36.94 4.75
CA LYS A 118 9.94 38.19 4.09
C LYS A 118 8.54 38.68 4.50
N ASP A 119 7.59 38.65 3.57
CA ASP A 119 6.21 39.14 3.80
C ASP A 119 5.19 37.97 3.95
N GLN A 120 5.67 36.73 4.06
CA GLN A 120 4.83 35.54 4.15
C GLN A 120 4.92 34.92 5.54
N LEU A 121 3.76 34.47 6.04
CA LEU A 121 3.60 33.73 7.30
C LEU A 121 3.02 32.38 6.97
N GLU A 122 3.61 31.32 7.52
CA GLU A 122 3.15 29.95 7.31
C GLU A 122 3.27 29.13 8.59
N GLY A 123 2.16 28.44 8.93
CA GLY A 123 2.14 27.46 10.01
C GLY A 123 2.91 26.21 9.61
N ILE A 124 3.77 25.72 10.52
CA ILE A 124 4.55 24.52 10.32
C ILE A 124 4.61 23.71 11.60
N VAL A 125 4.73 22.40 11.48
CA VAL A 125 5.06 21.49 12.58
C VAL A 125 6.50 21.04 12.40
N LEU A 126 7.33 21.32 13.39
CA LEU A 126 8.70 20.82 13.44
C LEU A 126 8.68 19.42 14.03
N LYS A 127 9.17 18.45 13.26
CA LYS A 127 9.43 17.08 13.70
C LYS A 127 10.90 17.00 14.09
N GLY A 128 11.17 16.92 15.39
CA GLY A 128 12.50 16.67 15.93
C GLY A 128 12.80 15.19 15.91
N VAL A 129 13.94 14.84 15.38
CA VAL A 129 14.43 13.46 15.27
C VAL A 129 15.76 13.31 15.98
N GLY A 130 16.00 12.13 16.55
CA GLY A 130 17.22 11.80 17.29
C GLY A 130 18.28 11.13 16.43
N SER A 131 19.37 10.70 17.08
CA SER A 131 20.44 9.93 16.43
C SER A 131 20.05 8.52 16.01
N ASP A 132 18.89 8.03 16.48
CA ASP A 132 18.25 6.74 16.18
C ASP A 132 17.38 6.78 14.91
N TYR A 133 17.25 7.97 14.28
CA TYR A 133 16.39 8.16 13.12
C TYR A 133 16.94 7.45 11.86
N ASP A 134 16.06 6.65 11.21
CA ASP A 134 16.37 5.99 9.93
C ASP A 134 16.22 6.98 8.76
N TRP A 135 17.37 7.48 8.29
CA TRP A 135 17.43 8.43 7.18
C TRP A 135 17.13 7.85 5.80
N SER A 136 17.02 6.52 5.66
CA SER A 136 16.88 5.84 4.37
C SER A 136 15.68 6.31 3.55
N PHE A 137 14.59 6.68 4.23
CA PHE A 137 13.41 7.25 3.57
C PHE A 137 13.68 8.67 3.07
N MET A 138 14.24 9.53 3.92
CA MET A 138 14.50 10.94 3.59
C MET A 138 15.57 11.10 2.52
N GLU A 139 16.62 10.28 2.54
CA GLU A 139 17.66 10.26 1.50
C GLU A 139 17.08 10.02 0.11
N ARG A 140 16.13 9.08 -0.01
CA ARG A 140 15.46 8.79 -1.28
C ARG A 140 14.54 9.91 -1.78
N HIS A 141 14.07 10.77 -0.85
CA HIS A 141 13.15 11.86 -1.15
C HIS A 141 13.83 13.24 -1.10
N LEU A 142 15.15 13.30 -0.92
CA LEU A 142 15.91 14.52 -0.94
C LEU A 142 16.02 15.06 -2.38
N VAL A 143 15.62 16.31 -2.59
CA VAL A 143 15.65 17.01 -3.89
C VAL A 143 16.90 17.83 -4.04
N GLU A 144 17.32 18.55 -2.95
CA GLU A 144 18.47 19.44 -2.96
C GLU A 144 19.09 19.51 -1.56
N GLY A 145 20.41 19.61 -1.48
CA GLY A 145 21.15 19.72 -0.22
C GLY A 145 21.53 18.37 0.38
N GLU A 146 21.58 18.30 1.71
CA GLU A 146 22.03 17.15 2.49
C GLU A 146 21.07 16.88 3.65
N ILE A 147 21.06 15.65 4.17
CA ILE A 147 20.37 15.29 5.41
C ILE A 147 21.02 15.98 6.63
N LEU A 148 20.33 15.93 7.77
CA LEU A 148 20.87 16.46 9.02
C LEU A 148 21.94 15.53 9.57
N ASP A 149 23.04 16.12 10.01
CA ASP A 149 24.04 15.42 10.80
C ASP A 149 23.73 15.62 12.29
N LEU A 150 23.35 14.53 12.96
CA LEU A 150 22.97 14.52 14.37
C LEU A 150 24.04 13.84 15.26
N THR A 151 25.20 13.53 14.70
CA THR A 151 26.27 12.83 15.42
C THR A 151 27.01 13.74 16.38
N ASP A 152 27.03 15.04 16.11
CA ASP A 152 27.67 16.02 16.98
C ASP A 152 26.92 16.23 18.29
N SER A 153 27.66 16.43 19.39
CA SER A 153 27.10 16.75 20.71
C SER A 153 26.49 18.16 20.79
N THR A 154 26.74 19.02 19.81
CA THR A 154 26.19 20.38 19.74
C THR A 154 24.89 20.37 18.93
N GLU A 155 23.89 21.10 19.43
CA GLU A 155 22.63 21.28 18.73
C GLU A 155 22.81 21.87 17.35
N SER A 156 22.23 21.22 16.34
CA SER A 156 22.21 21.75 14.99
C SER A 156 21.10 22.81 14.81
N ARG A 157 21.40 23.88 14.07
CA ARG A 157 20.42 24.87 13.60
C ARG A 157 19.87 24.52 12.22
N ASP A 158 20.28 23.39 11.70
CA ASP A 158 19.93 22.93 10.38
C ASP A 158 18.49 22.38 10.38
N ILE A 159 17.80 22.60 9.26
CA ILE A 159 16.43 22.17 9.07
C ILE A 159 16.27 21.59 7.66
N LEU A 160 15.52 20.51 7.55
CA LEU A 160 15.00 20.04 6.27
C LEU A 160 13.58 20.58 6.09
N ILE A 161 13.33 21.24 4.97
CA ILE A 161 12.01 21.74 4.58
C ILE A 161 11.53 21.04 3.32
N SER A 162 10.22 20.98 3.12
CA SER A 162 9.69 20.41 1.88
C SER A 162 9.86 21.36 0.69
N GLU A 163 9.85 20.80 -0.52
CA GLU A 163 9.86 21.57 -1.76
C GLU A 163 8.66 22.52 -1.84
N SER A 164 7.51 22.11 -1.34
CA SER A 164 6.28 22.92 -1.27
C SER A 164 6.50 24.16 -0.40
N THR A 165 7.04 23.99 0.81
CA THR A 165 7.37 25.10 1.72
C THR A 165 8.48 25.99 1.16
N ALA A 166 9.53 25.39 0.58
CA ALA A 166 10.62 26.14 -0.05
C ALA A 166 10.14 27.04 -1.18
N LYS A 167 9.27 26.53 -2.06
CA LYS A 167 8.69 27.30 -3.17
C LYS A 167 7.79 28.44 -2.67
N ARG A 168 6.91 28.17 -1.70
CA ARG A 168 5.99 29.18 -1.14
C ARG A 168 6.74 30.32 -0.46
N LEU A 169 7.75 29.99 0.35
CA LEU A 169 8.53 30.97 1.09
C LEU A 169 9.73 31.52 0.31
N LYS A 170 9.96 31.04 -0.91
CA LYS A 170 11.10 31.38 -1.77
C LYS A 170 12.46 31.20 -1.08
N LEU A 171 12.59 30.09 -0.34
CA LEU A 171 13.80 29.68 0.36
C LEU A 171 14.61 28.69 -0.50
N LYS A 172 15.93 28.77 -0.34
CA LYS A 172 16.89 27.86 -0.98
C LYS A 172 17.77 27.20 0.07
N VAL A 173 18.50 26.17 -0.31
CA VAL A 173 19.52 25.56 0.54
C VAL A 173 20.54 26.64 0.98
N SER A 174 20.92 26.59 2.24
CA SER A 174 21.77 27.56 2.97
C SER A 174 21.10 28.88 3.38
N ASP A 175 19.87 29.15 2.97
CA ASP A 175 19.11 30.31 3.43
C ASP A 175 18.79 30.19 4.93
N LYS A 176 18.74 31.35 5.59
CA LYS A 176 18.38 31.45 7.00
C LYS A 176 17.01 32.10 7.14
N PHE A 177 16.18 31.54 8.01
CA PHE A 177 14.88 32.10 8.33
C PHE A 177 14.52 31.88 9.80
N THR A 178 13.50 32.60 10.27
CA THR A 178 13.08 32.56 11.67
C THR A 178 11.74 31.85 11.80
N VAL A 179 11.68 30.94 12.77
CA VAL A 179 10.43 30.33 13.22
C VAL A 179 10.02 30.94 14.54
N HIS A 180 8.75 31.31 14.61
CA HIS A 180 8.12 31.88 15.79
C HIS A 180 7.31 30.82 16.51
N PHE A 181 7.48 30.73 17.80
CA PHE A 181 6.73 29.85 18.69
C PHE A 181 5.95 30.68 19.69
N VAL A 182 4.82 30.15 20.13
CA VAL A 182 4.05 30.71 21.23
C VAL A 182 4.09 29.71 22.37
N GLU A 183 4.65 30.12 23.49
CA GLU A 183 4.73 29.27 24.68
C GLU A 183 4.33 30.08 25.93
N SER A 184 3.31 29.57 26.64
CA SER A 184 2.78 30.23 27.84
C SER A 184 2.52 31.74 27.66
N GLY A 185 2.08 32.15 26.47
CA GLY A 185 1.83 33.56 26.11
C GLY A 185 3.05 34.34 25.66
N ASN A 186 4.25 33.80 25.75
CA ASN A 186 5.50 34.43 25.29
C ASN A 186 5.81 34.05 23.86
N ARG A 187 6.32 35.02 23.08
CA ARG A 187 6.78 34.76 21.70
C ARG A 187 8.28 34.48 21.73
N ILE A 188 8.63 33.26 21.36
CA ILE A 188 10.01 32.81 21.21
C ILE A 188 10.35 32.76 19.72
N GLN A 189 11.54 33.19 19.37
CA GLN A 189 12.08 33.16 17.99
C GLN A 189 13.32 32.30 17.95
N ARG A 190 13.40 31.44 16.92
CA ARG A 190 14.62 30.67 16.66
C ARG A 190 15.02 30.78 15.19
N LEU A 191 16.29 30.93 14.97
CA LEU A 191 16.90 31.00 13.63
C LEU A 191 17.27 29.60 13.19
N PHE A 192 16.82 29.21 11.96
CA PHE A 192 17.17 27.96 11.30
C PHE A 192 17.89 28.25 9.99
N LYS A 193 18.69 27.27 9.53
CA LYS A 193 19.38 27.27 8.25
C LYS A 193 18.91 26.07 7.44
N VAL A 194 18.43 26.29 6.22
CA VAL A 194 18.02 25.21 5.32
C VAL A 194 19.23 24.36 4.94
N LYS A 195 19.27 23.12 5.40
CA LYS A 195 20.31 22.13 5.08
C LYS A 195 19.97 21.37 3.82
N GLY A 196 18.69 21.01 3.66
CA GLY A 196 18.18 20.31 2.48
C GLY A 196 16.70 20.54 2.26
N ILE A 197 16.27 20.20 1.05
CA ILE A 197 14.90 20.29 0.57
C ILE A 197 14.45 18.92 0.16
N TYR A 198 13.36 18.44 0.73
CA TYR A 198 12.79 17.13 0.45
C TYR A 198 11.43 17.21 -0.24
N LYS A 199 11.02 16.13 -0.91
CA LYS A 199 9.71 15.97 -1.52
C LYS A 199 9.22 14.54 -1.34
N THR A 200 8.26 14.31 -0.46
CA THR A 200 7.68 12.99 -0.25
C THR A 200 6.58 12.65 -1.25
N GLY A 201 5.93 13.69 -1.83
CA GLY A 201 4.75 13.58 -2.65
C GLY A 201 3.46 13.43 -1.83
N LEU A 202 3.55 13.42 -0.51
CA LEU A 202 2.42 13.51 0.40
C LEU A 202 2.15 15.01 0.67
N GLU A 203 1.35 15.63 -0.16
CA GLU A 203 1.22 17.11 -0.17
C GLU A 203 0.78 17.68 1.18
N GLU A 204 -0.10 17.01 1.90
CA GLU A 204 -0.54 17.43 3.23
C GLU A 204 0.60 17.48 4.24
N TYR A 205 1.55 16.54 4.15
CA TYR A 205 2.74 16.49 5.00
C TYR A 205 3.79 17.46 4.53
N ASP A 206 4.05 17.49 3.23
CA ASP A 206 5.01 18.40 2.62
C ASP A 206 4.66 19.87 2.91
N LYS A 207 3.38 20.20 3.06
CA LYS A 207 2.94 21.55 3.46
C LYS A 207 3.08 21.86 4.94
N LYS A 208 3.05 20.84 5.81
CA LYS A 208 2.91 21.04 7.26
C LYS A 208 4.18 20.76 8.03
N PHE A 209 5.06 19.87 7.56
CA PHE A 209 6.19 19.37 8.36
C PHE A 209 7.54 19.88 7.87
N ALA A 210 8.45 20.06 8.85
CA ALA A 210 9.90 20.21 8.63
C ALA A 210 10.64 19.38 9.67
N ILE A 211 11.83 18.90 9.33
CA ILE A 211 12.61 18.01 10.19
C ILE A 211 13.78 18.77 10.78
N ILE A 212 13.97 18.64 12.09
CA ILE A 212 15.03 19.29 12.86
C ILE A 212 15.65 18.32 13.87
N ASP A 213 16.71 18.74 14.52
CA ASP A 213 17.28 18.08 15.67
C ASP A 213 16.31 18.11 16.88
N ILE A 214 16.04 16.96 17.47
CA ILE A 214 15.10 16.81 18.59
C ILE A 214 15.49 17.68 19.79
N ARG A 215 16.79 17.83 20.05
CA ARG A 215 17.33 18.67 21.14
C ARG A 215 16.83 20.11 21.08
N ARG A 216 16.55 20.61 19.87
CA ARG A 216 15.93 21.92 19.67
C ARG A 216 14.52 22.02 20.22
N ILE A 217 13.72 20.96 20.05
CA ILE A 217 12.36 20.94 20.57
C ILE A 217 12.38 20.77 22.08
N GLN A 218 13.26 19.91 22.59
CA GLN A 218 13.45 19.74 24.03
C GLN A 218 13.76 21.09 24.71
N GLN A 219 14.70 21.86 24.17
CA GLN A 219 14.99 23.20 24.69
C GLN A 219 13.84 24.19 24.56
N LEU A 220 13.12 24.17 23.43
CA LEU A 220 11.96 25.03 23.23
C LEU A 220 10.86 24.77 24.23
N ASN A 221 10.67 23.51 24.63
CA ASN A 221 9.65 23.08 25.58
C ASN A 221 10.13 23.09 27.02
N GLY A 222 11.41 23.41 27.29
CA GLY A 222 12.01 23.30 28.60
C GLY A 222 12.11 21.87 29.12
N TRP A 223 12.16 20.91 28.20
CA TRP A 223 12.28 19.47 28.49
C TRP A 223 13.74 19.10 28.77
N SER A 224 13.91 18.02 29.53
CA SER A 224 15.22 17.38 29.70
C SER A 224 15.60 16.60 28.43
N GLU A 225 16.85 16.16 28.34
CA GLU A 225 17.33 15.29 27.24
C GLU A 225 16.64 13.92 27.22
N GLU A 226 16.04 13.53 28.35
CA GLU A 226 15.30 12.27 28.50
C GLU A 226 13.80 12.40 28.21
N GLU A 227 13.33 13.55 27.77
CA GLU A 227 11.92 13.81 27.48
C GLU A 227 11.67 13.98 25.99
N VAL A 228 10.69 13.23 25.47
CA VAL A 228 10.32 13.22 24.05
C VAL A 228 8.79 13.25 23.89
N SER A 229 8.29 13.58 22.73
CA SER A 229 6.84 13.51 22.45
C SER A 229 6.32 12.08 22.34
N GLY A 230 7.18 11.15 21.90
CA GLY A 230 6.79 9.77 21.68
C GLY A 230 7.79 8.95 20.90
N PHE A 231 7.35 7.76 20.54
CA PHE A 231 8.11 6.81 19.73
C PHE A 231 7.34 6.41 18.49
N GLU A 232 8.05 6.22 17.38
CA GLU A 232 7.57 5.67 16.14
C GLU A 232 8.07 4.23 16.00
N VAL A 233 7.14 3.30 15.83
CA VAL A 233 7.43 1.87 15.65
C VAL A 233 7.29 1.51 14.19
N PHE A 234 8.31 0.90 13.61
CA PHE A 234 8.36 0.42 12.24
C PHE A 234 8.26 -1.10 12.22
N LEU A 235 7.35 -1.64 11.42
CA LEU A 235 7.14 -3.07 11.23
C LEU A 235 7.77 -3.53 9.91
N ASP A 236 8.10 -4.83 9.83
CA ASP A 236 8.55 -5.45 8.59
C ASP A 236 7.42 -5.63 7.60
N ASP A 237 6.22 -5.95 8.08
CA ASP A 237 5.05 -6.20 7.26
C ASP A 237 3.82 -5.45 7.78
N ILE A 238 3.20 -4.66 6.91
CA ILE A 238 1.99 -3.90 7.25
C ILE A 238 0.78 -4.77 7.60
N ARG A 239 0.73 -6.00 7.11
CA ARG A 239 -0.37 -6.93 7.41
C ARG A 239 -0.46 -7.25 8.89
N ASP A 240 0.63 -7.09 9.61
CA ASP A 240 0.74 -7.34 11.04
C ASP A 240 0.40 -6.11 11.90
N LEU A 241 0.08 -4.97 11.28
CA LEU A 241 -0.15 -3.70 11.95
C LEU A 241 -1.18 -3.82 13.09
N ASP A 242 -2.36 -4.38 12.79
CA ASP A 242 -3.45 -4.48 13.76
C ASP A 242 -3.09 -5.42 14.93
N VAL A 243 -2.28 -6.46 14.65
CA VAL A 243 -1.80 -7.42 15.66
C VAL A 243 -0.77 -6.77 16.57
N PHE A 244 0.21 -6.04 16.00
CA PHE A 244 1.22 -5.36 16.79
C PHE A 244 0.67 -4.17 17.58
N ASP A 245 -0.28 -3.41 17.01
CA ASP A 245 -0.93 -2.31 17.72
C ASP A 245 -1.61 -2.81 19.01
N GLU A 246 -2.42 -3.86 18.90
CA GLU A 246 -3.10 -4.49 20.05
C GLU A 246 -2.09 -5.10 21.03
N TYR A 247 -1.05 -5.79 20.53
CA TYR A 247 -0.03 -6.38 21.38
C TYR A 247 0.78 -5.34 22.15
N ILE A 248 1.22 -4.28 21.49
CA ILE A 248 1.97 -3.19 22.11
C ILE A 248 1.12 -2.55 23.19
N TYR A 249 -0.14 -2.23 22.92
CA TYR A 249 -1.04 -1.60 23.86
C TYR A 249 -1.24 -2.45 25.14
N PHE A 250 -1.51 -3.75 25.00
CA PHE A 250 -1.89 -4.58 26.15
C PHE A 250 -0.71 -5.21 26.89
N HIS A 251 0.43 -5.41 26.25
CA HIS A 251 1.52 -6.23 26.82
C HIS A 251 2.83 -5.47 26.99
N VAL A 252 3.00 -4.34 26.30
CA VAL A 252 4.27 -3.61 26.27
C VAL A 252 4.20 -2.29 26.99
N LEU A 253 3.11 -1.54 26.81
CA LEU A 253 2.97 -0.20 27.35
C LEU A 253 2.54 -0.19 28.82
N GLY A 254 3.04 0.83 29.54
CA GLY A 254 2.53 1.19 30.87
C GLY A 254 1.19 1.93 30.79
N PRO A 255 0.51 2.11 31.92
CA PRO A 255 -0.84 2.71 31.97
C PRO A 255 -0.89 4.17 31.51
N ASP A 256 0.24 4.88 31.53
CA ASP A 256 0.34 6.29 31.15
C ASP A 256 0.57 6.50 29.64
N LEU A 257 0.78 5.41 28.90
CA LEU A 257 1.09 5.43 27.48
C LEU A 257 -0.05 4.84 26.66
N MET A 258 -0.20 5.36 25.45
CA MET A 258 -1.11 4.84 24.43
C MET A 258 -0.36 4.60 23.14
N CYS A 259 -0.83 3.65 22.33
CA CYS A 259 -0.42 3.54 20.94
C CYS A 259 -1.59 3.83 20.02
N GLN A 260 -1.28 4.37 18.88
CA GLN A 260 -2.22 4.62 17.79
C GLN A 260 -1.58 4.14 16.50
N SER A 261 -2.31 3.30 15.77
CA SER A 261 -1.88 2.90 14.45
C SER A 261 -2.02 4.08 13.48
N ILE A 262 -1.19 4.11 12.46
CA ILE A 262 -1.28 5.12 11.40
C ILE A 262 -2.63 5.06 10.67
N LYS A 263 -3.32 3.91 10.69
CA LYS A 263 -4.67 3.76 10.14
C LYS A 263 -5.69 4.58 10.94
N ASP A 264 -5.51 4.67 12.26
CA ASP A 264 -6.40 5.42 13.14
C ASP A 264 -6.16 6.93 13.04
N VAL A 265 -4.91 7.32 12.82
CA VAL A 265 -4.53 8.73 12.63
C VAL A 265 -5.00 9.26 11.28
N TYR A 266 -4.95 8.43 10.22
CA TYR A 266 -5.31 8.83 8.84
C TYR A 266 -6.34 7.90 8.20
N PRO A 267 -7.53 7.73 8.80
CA PRO A 267 -8.52 6.78 8.33
C PRO A 267 -8.99 7.07 6.89
N GLY A 268 -8.99 8.33 6.48
CA GLY A 268 -9.39 8.73 5.13
C GLY A 268 -8.55 8.09 4.03
N ILE A 269 -7.23 8.06 4.18
CA ILE A 269 -6.31 7.48 3.20
C ILE A 269 -6.48 5.96 3.15
N PHE A 270 -6.54 5.31 4.30
CA PHE A 270 -6.68 3.84 4.35
C PHE A 270 -8.06 3.37 3.86
N ASN A 271 -9.14 4.11 4.15
CA ASN A 271 -10.44 3.84 3.58
C ASN A 271 -10.44 3.98 2.05
N TRP A 272 -9.76 4.99 1.52
CA TRP A 272 -9.60 5.15 0.08
C TRP A 272 -8.79 4.01 -0.55
N LEU A 273 -7.71 3.55 0.10
CA LEU A 273 -6.93 2.38 -0.35
C LEU A 273 -7.78 1.09 -0.33
N ASN A 274 -8.61 0.90 0.70
CA ASN A 274 -9.52 -0.25 0.78
C ASN A 274 -10.57 -0.23 -0.32
N LEU A 275 -11.05 0.94 -0.74
CA LEU A 275 -11.94 1.07 -1.90
C LEU A 275 -11.27 0.59 -3.19
N GLN A 276 -9.96 0.74 -3.34
CA GLN A 276 -9.24 0.21 -4.51
C GLN A 276 -9.29 -1.32 -4.57
N ASP A 277 -9.28 -2.03 -3.42
CA ASP A 277 -9.44 -3.49 -3.37
C ASP A 277 -10.83 -3.92 -3.86
N VAL A 278 -11.86 -3.14 -3.52
CA VAL A 278 -13.23 -3.38 -4.02
C VAL A 278 -13.28 -3.17 -5.54
N ASN A 279 -12.66 -2.11 -6.04
CA ASN A 279 -12.60 -1.82 -7.47
C ASN A 279 -11.85 -2.94 -8.23
N GLU A 280 -10.71 -3.41 -7.70
CA GLU A 280 -9.96 -4.53 -8.26
C GLU A 280 -10.83 -5.78 -8.39
N ARG A 281 -11.50 -6.18 -7.30
CA ARG A 281 -12.38 -7.36 -7.30
C ARG A 281 -13.51 -7.23 -8.32
N LEU A 282 -14.12 -6.04 -8.43
CA LEU A 282 -15.16 -5.78 -9.42
C LEU A 282 -14.64 -5.93 -10.85
N ILE A 283 -13.47 -5.36 -11.16
CA ILE A 283 -12.84 -5.47 -12.48
C ILE A 283 -12.56 -6.95 -12.80
N LEU A 284 -11.96 -7.69 -11.86
CA LEU A 284 -11.66 -9.11 -12.06
C LEU A 284 -12.93 -9.94 -12.32
N ILE A 285 -13.99 -9.75 -11.53
CA ILE A 285 -15.25 -10.45 -11.70
C ILE A 285 -15.87 -10.12 -13.07
N LEU A 286 -15.93 -8.84 -13.44
CA LEU A 286 -16.49 -8.41 -14.73
C LEU A 286 -15.70 -9.00 -15.91
N MET A 287 -14.38 -9.00 -15.84
CA MET A 287 -13.54 -9.54 -16.92
C MET A 287 -13.67 -11.07 -17.04
N ILE A 288 -13.82 -11.78 -15.92
CA ILE A 288 -14.13 -13.23 -15.95
C ILE A 288 -15.49 -13.47 -16.60
N ILE A 289 -16.51 -12.70 -16.24
CA ILE A 289 -17.86 -12.82 -16.85
C ILE A 289 -17.79 -12.57 -18.37
N VAL A 290 -17.08 -11.52 -18.79
CA VAL A 290 -16.88 -11.21 -20.22
C VAL A 290 -16.19 -12.37 -20.93
N SER A 291 -15.13 -12.93 -20.34
CA SER A 291 -14.42 -14.10 -20.89
C SER A 291 -15.35 -15.31 -21.05
N ILE A 292 -16.18 -15.59 -20.04
CA ILE A 292 -17.15 -16.70 -20.05
C ILE A 292 -18.19 -16.52 -21.17
N VAL A 293 -18.79 -15.32 -21.26
CA VAL A 293 -19.82 -15.03 -22.28
C VAL A 293 -19.24 -15.17 -23.68
N ASN A 294 -18.09 -14.57 -23.93
CA ASN A 294 -17.41 -14.64 -25.24
C ASN A 294 -17.05 -16.09 -25.61
N MET A 295 -16.50 -16.84 -24.65
CA MET A 295 -16.10 -18.22 -24.91
C MET A 295 -17.30 -19.15 -25.08
N THR A 296 -18.40 -18.94 -24.33
CA THR A 296 -19.66 -19.64 -24.48
C THR A 296 -20.22 -19.44 -25.88
N THR A 297 -20.28 -18.21 -26.35
CA THR A 297 -20.73 -17.85 -27.70
C THR A 297 -19.86 -18.52 -28.77
N ALA A 298 -18.54 -18.44 -28.62
CA ALA A 298 -17.61 -19.09 -29.54
C ALA A 298 -17.77 -20.61 -29.58
N LEU A 299 -17.96 -21.26 -28.43
CA LEU A 299 -18.22 -22.69 -28.33
C LEU A 299 -19.54 -23.08 -29.00
N MET A 300 -20.59 -22.29 -28.78
CA MET A 300 -21.91 -22.54 -29.41
C MET A 300 -21.82 -22.42 -30.93
N ILE A 301 -21.16 -21.40 -31.46
CA ILE A 301 -20.93 -21.24 -32.90
C ILE A 301 -20.15 -22.43 -33.43
N LEU A 302 -19.07 -22.84 -32.76
CA LEU A 302 -18.29 -24.00 -33.18
C LEU A 302 -19.07 -25.30 -33.22
N ILE A 303 -19.95 -25.55 -32.22
CA ILE A 303 -20.83 -26.72 -32.18
C ILE A 303 -21.81 -26.69 -33.36
N LEU A 304 -22.41 -25.52 -33.65
CA LEU A 304 -23.35 -25.36 -34.74
C LEU A 304 -22.71 -25.56 -36.12
N GLU A 305 -21.53 -24.99 -36.34
CA GLU A 305 -20.74 -25.16 -37.57
C GLU A 305 -20.34 -26.63 -37.83
N ARG A 306 -20.15 -27.40 -36.75
CA ARG A 306 -19.71 -28.80 -36.80
C ARG A 306 -20.83 -29.79 -36.59
N THR A 307 -22.13 -29.37 -36.69
CA THR A 307 -23.30 -30.20 -36.44
C THR A 307 -23.33 -31.48 -37.34
N ASN A 308 -22.92 -31.36 -38.60
CA ASN A 308 -22.84 -32.52 -39.51
C ASN A 308 -21.78 -33.54 -39.02
N MET A 309 -20.59 -33.11 -38.64
CA MET A 309 -19.57 -33.97 -38.05
C MET A 309 -20.07 -34.68 -36.78
N ILE A 310 -20.79 -33.95 -35.91
CA ILE A 310 -21.41 -34.53 -34.69
C ILE A 310 -22.43 -35.61 -35.06
N GLY A 311 -23.26 -35.34 -36.08
CA GLY A 311 -24.26 -36.31 -36.59
C GLY A 311 -23.63 -37.61 -37.09
N VAL A 312 -22.55 -37.50 -37.90
CA VAL A 312 -21.80 -38.66 -38.42
C VAL A 312 -21.17 -39.46 -37.27
N LEU A 313 -20.50 -38.81 -36.32
CA LEU A 313 -19.87 -39.47 -35.18
C LEU A 313 -20.88 -40.21 -34.32
N LYS A 314 -22.08 -39.63 -34.08
CA LYS A 314 -23.17 -40.29 -33.36
C LYS A 314 -23.75 -41.47 -34.14
N ALA A 315 -23.89 -41.35 -35.45
CA ALA A 315 -24.37 -42.46 -36.31
C ALA A 315 -23.39 -43.64 -36.31
N LEU A 316 -22.09 -43.38 -36.14
CA LEU A 316 -21.04 -44.39 -35.97
C LEU A 316 -20.96 -44.96 -34.53
N GLY A 317 -21.87 -44.55 -33.63
CA GLY A 317 -21.97 -45.09 -32.27
C GLY A 317 -21.08 -44.37 -31.24
N SER A 318 -20.47 -43.22 -31.56
CA SER A 318 -19.70 -42.48 -30.58
C SER A 318 -20.56 -41.91 -29.44
N PRO A 319 -20.22 -42.13 -28.15
CA PRO A 319 -20.98 -41.59 -27.04
C PRO A 319 -20.87 -40.07 -26.98
N SER A 320 -22.01 -39.41 -26.63
CA SER A 320 -22.05 -37.92 -26.54
C SER A 320 -21.00 -37.31 -25.64
N VAL A 321 -20.55 -38.02 -24.58
CA VAL A 321 -19.48 -37.58 -23.68
C VAL A 321 -18.13 -37.45 -24.40
N SER A 322 -17.79 -38.41 -25.28
CA SER A 322 -16.54 -38.35 -26.06
C SER A 322 -16.55 -37.19 -27.06
N ILE A 323 -17.69 -36.95 -27.69
CA ILE A 323 -17.81 -35.81 -28.60
C ILE A 323 -17.73 -34.48 -27.84
N ARG A 324 -18.34 -34.37 -26.67
CA ARG A 324 -18.23 -33.20 -25.80
C ARG A 324 -16.75 -32.90 -25.41
N LYS A 325 -15.99 -33.94 -25.05
CA LYS A 325 -14.58 -33.80 -24.72
C LYS A 325 -13.77 -33.15 -25.87
N ILE A 326 -14.05 -33.48 -27.12
CA ILE A 326 -13.37 -32.85 -28.26
C ILE A 326 -13.56 -31.34 -28.26
N PHE A 327 -14.79 -30.86 -28.03
CA PHE A 327 -15.10 -29.43 -27.98
C PHE A 327 -14.50 -28.74 -26.76
N LEU A 328 -14.46 -29.42 -25.61
CA LEU A 328 -13.83 -28.89 -24.40
C LEU A 328 -12.30 -28.79 -24.55
N TYR A 329 -11.63 -29.79 -25.17
CA TYR A 329 -10.20 -29.69 -25.47
C TYR A 329 -9.91 -28.55 -26.45
N HIS A 330 -10.77 -28.36 -27.43
CA HIS A 330 -10.64 -27.25 -28.38
C HIS A 330 -10.84 -25.89 -27.68
N ALA A 331 -11.79 -25.79 -26.77
CA ALA A 331 -12.00 -24.63 -25.92
C ALA A 331 -10.78 -24.36 -25.03
N ALA A 332 -10.26 -25.39 -24.36
CA ALA A 332 -9.06 -25.28 -23.53
C ALA A 332 -7.84 -24.76 -24.33
N TYR A 333 -7.67 -25.20 -25.57
CA TYR A 333 -6.63 -24.72 -26.47
C TYR A 333 -6.80 -23.22 -26.82
N ILE A 334 -8.02 -22.81 -27.15
CA ILE A 334 -8.33 -21.39 -27.42
C ILE A 334 -8.07 -20.53 -26.20
N ILE A 335 -8.52 -20.98 -25.02
CA ILE A 335 -8.29 -20.28 -23.76
C ILE A 335 -6.78 -20.16 -23.49
N GLY A 336 -6.04 -21.28 -23.66
CA GLY A 336 -4.58 -21.28 -23.43
C GLY A 336 -3.83 -20.28 -24.31
N ILE A 337 -4.17 -20.18 -25.61
CA ILE A 337 -3.60 -19.17 -26.51
C ILE A 337 -4.02 -17.77 -26.07
N GLY A 338 -5.29 -17.55 -25.72
CA GLY A 338 -5.79 -16.27 -25.25
C GLY A 338 -5.08 -15.79 -23.97
N LEU A 339 -4.84 -16.70 -23.01
CA LEU A 339 -4.07 -16.44 -21.80
C LEU A 339 -2.63 -16.07 -22.14
N LEU A 340 -1.95 -16.81 -23.00
CA LEU A 340 -0.58 -16.53 -23.39
C LEU A 340 -0.45 -15.15 -24.02
N LEU A 341 -1.28 -14.84 -25.00
CA LEU A 341 -1.29 -13.53 -25.66
C LEU A 341 -1.71 -12.41 -24.69
N GLY A 342 -2.65 -12.69 -23.78
CA GLY A 342 -3.09 -11.76 -22.74
C GLY A 342 -1.97 -11.42 -21.76
N ASN A 343 -1.18 -12.40 -21.36
CA ASN A 343 0.02 -12.16 -20.54
C ASN A 343 1.04 -11.30 -21.27
N ILE A 344 1.35 -11.62 -22.54
CA ILE A 344 2.30 -10.83 -23.33
C ILE A 344 1.82 -9.37 -23.44
N LEU A 345 0.55 -9.16 -23.75
CA LEU A 345 -0.01 -7.82 -23.90
C LEU A 345 -0.07 -7.08 -22.55
N GLY A 346 -0.61 -7.71 -21.49
CA GLY A 346 -0.76 -7.11 -20.17
C GLY A 346 0.58 -6.77 -19.53
N LEU A 347 1.53 -7.72 -19.52
CA LEU A 347 2.88 -7.47 -19.00
C LEU A 347 3.63 -6.47 -19.87
N GLY A 348 3.43 -6.47 -21.19
CA GLY A 348 4.00 -5.49 -22.11
C GLY A 348 3.53 -4.05 -21.76
N ILE A 349 2.23 -3.85 -21.50
CA ILE A 349 1.68 -2.55 -21.07
C ILE A 349 2.27 -2.15 -19.72
N CYS A 350 2.33 -3.07 -18.75
CA CYS A 350 2.93 -2.82 -17.44
C CYS A 350 4.41 -2.41 -17.56
N PHE A 351 5.19 -3.11 -18.37
CA PHE A 351 6.60 -2.80 -18.61
C PHE A 351 6.79 -1.44 -19.29
N ILE A 352 5.97 -1.11 -20.30
CA ILE A 352 5.99 0.19 -20.96
C ILE A 352 5.67 1.30 -19.95
N GLN A 353 4.64 1.11 -19.12
CA GLN A 353 4.27 2.08 -18.08
C GLN A 353 5.41 2.27 -17.08
N GLN A 354 6.02 1.19 -16.59
CA GLN A 354 7.12 1.25 -15.63
C GLN A 354 8.36 1.96 -16.19
N LYS A 355 8.64 1.76 -17.49
CA LYS A 355 9.83 2.34 -18.14
C LYS A 355 9.65 3.79 -18.59
N PHE A 356 8.47 4.12 -19.11
CA PHE A 356 8.21 5.40 -19.77
C PHE A 356 7.29 6.34 -18.96
N GLY A 357 6.61 5.85 -17.93
CA GLY A 357 5.73 6.67 -17.09
C GLY A 357 4.64 7.39 -17.87
N LEU A 358 4.01 6.71 -18.84
CA LEU A 358 3.06 7.35 -19.78
C LEU A 358 1.82 7.89 -19.06
N ILE A 359 1.34 7.18 -18.04
CA ILE A 359 0.19 7.58 -17.24
C ILE A 359 0.71 8.46 -16.10
N GLN A 360 0.57 9.78 -16.28
CA GLN A 360 0.87 10.77 -15.25
C GLN A 360 -0.39 11.11 -14.48
N LEU A 361 -0.24 11.36 -13.20
CA LEU A 361 -1.33 11.62 -12.26
C LEU A 361 -1.08 12.95 -11.55
N PRO A 362 -2.13 13.71 -11.22
CA PRO A 362 -1.98 14.89 -10.37
C PRO A 362 -1.61 14.45 -8.95
N GLU A 363 -0.39 14.77 -8.54
CA GLU A 363 0.20 14.37 -7.25
C GLU A 363 -0.63 14.83 -6.05
N GLU A 364 -1.28 16.00 -6.18
CA GLU A 364 -2.18 16.55 -5.17
C GLU A 364 -3.37 15.63 -4.80
N SER A 365 -3.87 14.85 -5.77
CA SER A 365 -5.04 13.99 -5.59
C SER A 365 -4.70 12.52 -5.40
N TYR A 366 -3.55 12.08 -5.93
CA TYR A 366 -3.18 10.67 -5.97
C TYR A 366 -1.91 10.34 -5.20
N TYR A 367 -1.25 11.32 -4.58
CA TYR A 367 0.00 11.17 -3.80
C TYR A 367 1.19 10.62 -4.60
N VAL A 368 1.01 10.40 -5.90
CA VAL A 368 2.03 9.90 -6.82
C VAL A 368 1.93 10.64 -8.16
N SER A 369 3.06 11.00 -8.74
CA SER A 369 3.13 11.72 -10.03
C SER A 369 3.02 10.81 -11.25
N ILE A 370 3.39 9.56 -11.12
CA ILE A 370 3.35 8.53 -12.18
C ILE A 370 2.61 7.31 -11.61
N ALA A 371 1.67 6.75 -12.38
CA ALA A 371 0.95 5.56 -11.96
C ALA A 371 1.95 4.39 -11.73
N PRO A 372 2.13 3.96 -10.47
CA PRO A 372 3.08 2.91 -10.15
C PRO A 372 2.55 1.54 -10.59
N VAL A 373 3.46 0.66 -10.96
CA VAL A 373 3.14 -0.70 -11.40
C VAL A 373 3.94 -1.69 -10.57
N GLU A 374 3.25 -2.57 -9.87
CA GLU A 374 3.85 -3.67 -9.13
C GLU A 374 3.46 -5.01 -9.76
N ILE A 375 4.46 -5.75 -10.26
CA ILE A 375 4.25 -7.03 -10.92
C ILE A 375 4.54 -8.16 -9.94
N ASN A 376 3.48 -8.82 -9.45
CA ASN A 376 3.61 -10.00 -8.62
C ASN A 376 3.32 -11.26 -9.46
N LEU A 377 4.36 -12.04 -9.74
CA LEU A 377 4.27 -13.24 -10.57
C LEU A 377 3.32 -14.29 -9.99
N TRP A 378 3.23 -14.40 -8.67
CA TRP A 378 2.32 -15.34 -8.01
C TRP A 378 0.86 -14.96 -8.23
N THR A 379 0.53 -13.69 -8.12
CA THR A 379 -0.81 -13.17 -8.39
C THR A 379 -1.20 -13.41 -9.85
N ILE A 380 -0.29 -13.15 -10.79
CA ILE A 380 -0.53 -13.42 -12.23
C ILE A 380 -0.77 -14.91 -12.49
N LEU A 381 0.02 -15.79 -11.86
CA LEU A 381 -0.17 -17.23 -12.00
C LEU A 381 -1.55 -17.67 -11.49
N LEU A 382 -1.95 -17.21 -10.31
CA LEU A 382 -3.28 -17.50 -9.73
C LEU A 382 -4.41 -16.96 -10.60
N LEU A 383 -4.27 -15.75 -11.15
CA LEU A 383 -5.24 -15.14 -12.05
C LEU A 383 -5.40 -15.97 -13.33
N ASN A 384 -4.30 -16.39 -13.94
CA ASN A 384 -4.32 -17.23 -15.14
C ASN A 384 -4.95 -18.59 -14.87
N LEU A 385 -4.54 -19.27 -13.79
CA LEU A 385 -5.08 -20.56 -13.40
C LEU A 385 -6.57 -20.47 -13.06
N GLY A 386 -6.98 -19.45 -12.29
CA GLY A 386 -8.35 -19.18 -11.92
C GLY A 386 -9.24 -18.93 -13.16
N THR A 387 -8.78 -18.04 -14.05
CA THR A 387 -9.50 -17.74 -15.31
C THR A 387 -9.64 -18.99 -16.17
N PHE A 388 -8.57 -19.78 -16.33
CA PHE A 388 -8.61 -21.02 -17.09
C PHE A 388 -9.62 -22.02 -16.53
N LEU A 389 -9.52 -22.32 -15.22
CA LEU A 389 -10.37 -23.30 -14.58
C LEU A 389 -11.84 -22.88 -14.54
N ILE A 390 -12.13 -21.63 -14.15
CA ILE A 390 -13.51 -21.12 -14.06
C ILE A 390 -14.15 -21.12 -15.44
N THR A 391 -13.47 -20.61 -16.47
CA THR A 391 -13.99 -20.56 -17.83
C THR A 391 -14.25 -21.98 -18.36
N LEU A 392 -13.29 -22.90 -18.19
CA LEU A 392 -13.43 -24.29 -18.65
C LEU A 392 -14.58 -25.02 -17.94
N MET A 393 -14.74 -24.82 -16.62
CA MET A 393 -15.81 -25.41 -15.82
C MET A 393 -17.19 -24.96 -16.31
N ILE A 394 -17.37 -23.66 -16.55
CA ILE A 394 -18.65 -23.11 -16.99
C ILE A 394 -18.98 -23.55 -18.41
N LEU A 395 -17.99 -23.78 -19.28
CA LEU A 395 -18.20 -24.28 -20.65
C LEU A 395 -18.74 -25.71 -20.70
N ILE A 396 -18.71 -26.47 -19.61
CA ILE A 396 -19.37 -27.77 -19.52
C ILE A 396 -20.90 -27.61 -19.78
N ILE A 397 -21.51 -26.52 -19.30
CA ILE A 397 -22.94 -26.26 -19.44
C ILE A 397 -23.35 -26.14 -20.92
N PRO A 398 -22.80 -25.22 -21.72
CA PRO A 398 -23.17 -25.12 -23.15
C PRO A 398 -22.75 -26.34 -23.97
N SER A 399 -21.74 -27.09 -23.54
CA SER A 399 -21.35 -28.33 -24.22
C SER A 399 -22.42 -29.41 -24.24
N TYR A 400 -23.42 -29.34 -23.31
CA TYR A 400 -24.58 -30.23 -23.32
C TYR A 400 -25.43 -30.08 -24.59
N LEU A 401 -25.31 -28.97 -25.32
CA LEU A 401 -26.00 -28.82 -26.62
C LEU A 401 -25.67 -29.95 -27.60
N VAL A 402 -24.44 -30.48 -27.54
CA VAL A 402 -24.00 -31.64 -28.33
C VAL A 402 -24.90 -32.84 -28.11
N THR A 403 -25.45 -33.05 -26.92
CA THR A 403 -26.31 -34.19 -26.60
C THR A 403 -27.67 -34.11 -27.30
N ARG A 404 -28.17 -32.90 -27.55
CA ARG A 404 -29.47 -32.61 -28.15
C ARG A 404 -29.48 -32.69 -29.67
N ILE A 405 -28.34 -32.83 -30.32
CA ILE A 405 -28.24 -32.92 -31.79
C ILE A 405 -28.65 -34.33 -32.22
N ASP A 406 -29.73 -34.36 -33.01
CA ASP A 406 -30.28 -35.59 -33.60
C ASP A 406 -29.44 -35.98 -34.85
N PRO A 407 -28.89 -37.21 -34.91
CA PRO A 407 -28.07 -37.65 -36.05
C PRO A 407 -28.83 -37.60 -37.39
N VAL A 408 -30.12 -37.96 -37.37
CA VAL A 408 -30.96 -38.02 -38.58
C VAL A 408 -31.17 -36.64 -39.17
N LYS A 409 -31.44 -35.64 -38.32
CA LYS A 409 -31.60 -34.23 -38.73
C LYS A 409 -30.30 -33.61 -39.15
N ALA A 410 -29.20 -33.92 -38.44
CA ALA A 410 -27.89 -33.34 -38.69
C ALA A 410 -27.29 -33.75 -40.05
N ILE A 411 -27.58 -34.96 -40.54
CA ILE A 411 -27.06 -35.47 -41.82
C ILE A 411 -27.98 -35.05 -42.99
N ARG A 412 -29.26 -34.81 -42.76
CA ARG A 412 -30.26 -34.54 -43.81
C ARG A 412 -30.30 -33.07 -44.24
N PHE A 413 -29.72 -32.15 -43.53
CA PHE A 413 -29.63 -30.73 -43.90
C PHE A 413 -28.29 -30.45 -44.56
N LYS A 414 -28.31 -30.38 -45.88
CA LYS A 414 -27.38 -29.61 -46.71
C LYS A 414 -28.06 -28.38 -47.21
#